data_7af78aa5c9f7b3bde73cca8bb08853f3
#
_entry.id   7af78aa5c9f7b3bde73cca8bb08853f3
#
_cell.length_a   1.000
_cell.length_b   1.000
_cell.length_c   1.000
_cell.angle_alpha   90.00
_cell.angle_beta   90.00
_cell.angle_gamma   90.00
#
_symmetry.space_group_name_H-M   'P 1'
#
loop_
_entity.id
_entity.type
_entity.pdbx_description
1 polymer ?
#
loop_
_entity_poly.entity_id
_entity_poly.type
_entity_poly.pdbx_seq_one_letter_code
_entity_poly.pdbx_strand_id
1 'polypeptide(L)'
;MKKCLLILLAVATLGSCRQLKRWFGNEPERMAQIGKEILYRKDVEGLLPGSLTPSDSVNMVTHYIDLWAIDNLLLKKAESELSKDEKDVEQELADYRKSLLVFRYQKKYVEERIDTLIRDTEISTYYSENRDLFLLDAPLFKVRSIKMRLHSPYLPMVRNIYRSKTIEDLTQLGRLCESSAEIYTDYAGRWITAPELAQDLPLGTEAVLEAVKPDGYIDTRDSLYAYLVSVTDFIPARYPAPLEHIEGNIRQIILSKRKQQLLKDLENEVLKEGWNKQIIKIY
;
A
#
# COMPACT_ATOMS: atom_id res chain seq x y z
N MET A 1 -52.18 44.03 38.53
CA MET A 1 -51.09 43.24 39.11
C MET A 1 -51.08 41.76 38.69
N LYS A 2 -52.25 41.04 38.64
CA LYS A 2 -52.32 39.62 38.26
C LYS A 2 -51.98 39.34 36.78
N LYS A 3 -52.26 40.24 35.86
CA LYS A 3 -51.90 40.06 34.41
C LYS A 3 -50.42 40.23 34.11
N CYS A 4 -49.66 41.06 34.85
CA CYS A 4 -48.22 41.18 34.67
C CYS A 4 -47.45 39.94 35.19
N LEU A 5 -47.97 39.29 36.23
CA LEU A 5 -47.35 38.07 36.78
C LEU A 5 -47.45 36.88 35.87
N LEU A 6 -48.58 36.74 35.09
CA LEU A 6 -48.78 35.69 34.11
C LEU A 6 -47.90 35.85 32.86
N ILE A 7 -47.61 37.08 32.44
CA ILE A 7 -46.71 37.35 31.32
C ILE A 7 -45.25 37.04 31.72
N LEU A 8 -44.86 37.35 32.94
CA LEU A 8 -43.51 37.05 33.45
C LEU A 8 -43.27 35.54 33.57
N LEU A 9 -44.30 34.74 33.92
CA LEU A 9 -44.22 33.27 33.97
C LEU A 9 -44.12 32.66 32.58
N ALA A 10 -44.81 33.20 31.58
CA ALA A 10 -44.79 32.70 30.20
C ALA A 10 -43.44 32.99 29.47
N VAL A 11 -42.76 34.06 29.83
CA VAL A 11 -41.41 34.40 29.29
C VAL A 11 -40.32 33.51 29.89
N ALA A 12 -40.48 33.10 31.17
CA ALA A 12 -39.54 32.21 31.84
C ALA A 12 -39.56 30.77 31.28
N THR A 13 -40.71 30.30 30.78
CA THR A 13 -40.82 28.95 30.17
C THR A 13 -40.24 28.86 28.77
N LEU A 14 -40.21 29.94 27.96
CA LEU A 14 -39.63 29.96 26.65
C LEU A 14 -38.08 30.01 26.63
N GLY A 15 -37.48 30.54 27.71
CA GLY A 15 -36.02 30.56 27.90
C GLY A 15 -35.43 29.21 28.32
N SER A 16 -36.23 28.41 29.07
CA SER A 16 -35.77 27.11 29.62
C SER A 16 -35.53 26.06 28.56
N CYS A 17 -36.35 26.01 27.49
CA CYS A 17 -36.16 25.02 26.41
C CYS A 17 -34.89 25.25 25.58
N ARG A 18 -34.40 26.50 25.51
CA ARG A 18 -33.18 26.82 24.75
C ARG A 18 -31.91 26.51 25.53
N GLN A 19 -31.95 26.61 26.86
CA GLN A 19 -30.84 26.22 27.73
C GLN A 19 -30.77 24.70 27.95
N LEU A 20 -31.90 24.00 27.98
CA LEU A 20 -31.90 22.52 28.01
C LEU A 20 -31.27 21.91 26.75
N LYS A 21 -31.56 22.42 25.55
CA LYS A 21 -30.90 21.96 24.31
C LYS A 21 -29.39 22.17 24.30
N ARG A 22 -28.86 23.15 25.04
CA ARG A 22 -27.43 23.43 25.14
C ARG A 22 -26.71 22.48 26.11
N TRP A 23 -27.44 21.88 27.06
CA TRP A 23 -26.91 20.87 27.98
C TRP A 23 -27.02 19.43 27.44
N PHE A 24 -28.05 19.14 26.63
CA PHE A 24 -28.25 17.82 25.99
C PHE A 24 -27.79 17.74 24.53
N GLY A 25 -27.24 18.81 23.98
CA GLY A 25 -26.91 18.96 22.57
C GLY A 25 -25.57 18.33 22.13
N ASN A 26 -24.85 17.63 22.98
CA ASN A 26 -23.55 17.05 22.67
C ASN A 26 -23.38 15.61 23.20
N GLU A 27 -24.48 14.90 23.46
CA GLU A 27 -24.33 13.47 23.73
C GLU A 27 -23.99 12.75 22.40
N PRO A 28 -22.90 11.99 22.37
CA PRO A 28 -22.54 11.23 21.18
C PRO A 28 -23.66 10.24 20.84
N GLU A 29 -24.02 10.17 19.56
CA GLU A 29 -25.12 9.31 19.09
C GLU A 29 -24.79 7.84 19.35
N ARG A 30 -25.66 7.18 20.12
CA ARG A 30 -25.54 5.77 20.50
C ARG A 30 -26.07 4.90 19.38
N MET A 31 -25.31 3.91 18.95
CA MET A 31 -25.70 2.96 17.89
C MET A 31 -26.10 1.60 18.43
N ALA A 32 -25.40 1.10 19.48
CA ALA A 32 -25.72 -0.15 20.14
C ALA A 32 -25.30 -0.10 21.62
N GLN A 33 -25.88 -0.98 22.45
CA GLN A 33 -25.53 -1.09 23.86
C GLN A 33 -25.63 -2.54 24.35
N ILE A 34 -24.62 -2.99 25.09
CA ILE A 34 -24.58 -4.29 25.78
C ILE A 34 -24.20 -4.07 27.23
N GLY A 35 -25.20 -4.12 28.13
CA GLY A 35 -24.96 -3.81 29.53
C GLY A 35 -24.51 -2.37 29.74
N LYS A 36 -23.25 -2.19 30.16
CA LYS A 36 -22.65 -0.85 30.34
C LYS A 36 -21.87 -0.36 29.15
N GLU A 37 -21.50 -1.26 28.24
CA GLU A 37 -20.73 -0.93 27.05
C GLU A 37 -21.66 -0.30 25.99
N ILE A 38 -21.23 0.82 25.43
CA ILE A 38 -22.00 1.59 24.44
C ILE A 38 -21.12 1.82 23.22
N LEU A 39 -21.64 1.44 22.05
CA LEU A 39 -21.06 1.76 20.76
C LEU A 39 -21.63 3.08 20.26
N TYR A 40 -20.77 4.03 19.96
CA TYR A 40 -21.17 5.33 19.45
C TYR A 40 -20.93 5.44 17.95
N ARG A 41 -21.69 6.31 17.27
CA ARG A 41 -21.54 6.58 15.83
C ARG A 41 -20.10 6.95 15.44
N LYS A 42 -19.43 7.77 16.23
CA LYS A 42 -18.03 8.19 15.99
C LYS A 42 -17.04 7.02 15.90
N ASP A 43 -17.34 5.94 16.61
CA ASP A 43 -16.48 4.75 16.66
C ASP A 43 -16.60 3.92 15.37
N VAL A 44 -17.71 4.09 14.64
CA VAL A 44 -18.02 3.40 13.38
C VAL A 44 -17.68 4.24 12.15
N GLU A 45 -17.96 5.55 12.20
CA GLU A 45 -17.77 6.46 11.05
C GLU A 45 -16.32 6.48 10.52
N GLY A 46 -15.33 6.36 11.41
CA GLY A 46 -13.91 6.29 11.03
C GLY A 46 -13.50 5.02 10.28
N LEU A 47 -14.35 4.01 10.23
CA LEU A 47 -14.11 2.72 9.60
C LEU A 47 -14.77 2.60 8.22
N LEU A 48 -15.66 3.54 7.88
CA LEU A 48 -16.40 3.50 6.61
C LEU A 48 -15.57 4.16 5.49
N PRO A 49 -15.31 3.45 4.38
CA PRO A 49 -14.72 4.05 3.19
C PRO A 49 -15.65 5.14 2.62
N GLY A 50 -15.08 6.30 2.24
CA GLY A 50 -15.86 7.43 1.73
C GLY A 50 -16.58 7.22 0.38
N SER A 51 -16.42 6.07 -0.26
CA SER A 51 -16.96 5.75 -1.61
C SER A 51 -18.09 4.74 -1.62
N LEU A 52 -18.71 4.44 -0.48
CA LEU A 52 -19.78 3.43 -0.39
C LEU A 52 -21.14 3.97 -0.85
N THR A 53 -21.95 3.08 -1.45
CA THR A 53 -23.39 3.37 -1.67
C THR A 53 -24.12 3.42 -0.33
N PRO A 54 -25.27 4.10 -0.22
CA PRO A 54 -26.06 4.13 1.02
C PRO A 54 -26.45 2.74 1.54
N SER A 55 -26.77 1.79 0.66
CA SER A 55 -27.10 0.41 1.03
C SER A 55 -25.90 -0.36 1.57
N ASP A 56 -24.72 -0.21 0.93
CA ASP A 56 -23.51 -0.87 1.38
C ASP A 56 -23.04 -0.33 2.71
N SER A 57 -23.19 0.98 2.93
CA SER A 57 -22.90 1.62 4.21
C SER A 57 -23.78 1.06 5.34
N VAL A 58 -25.08 0.87 5.11
CA VAL A 58 -25.98 0.29 6.11
C VAL A 58 -25.60 -1.16 6.44
N ASN A 59 -25.34 -1.98 5.41
CA ASN A 59 -24.92 -3.36 5.61
C ASN A 59 -23.59 -3.47 6.38
N MET A 60 -22.62 -2.61 6.06
CA MET A 60 -21.33 -2.59 6.72
C MET A 60 -21.43 -2.16 8.18
N VAL A 61 -22.25 -1.14 8.47
CA VAL A 61 -22.55 -0.69 9.83
C VAL A 61 -23.22 -1.79 10.64
N THR A 62 -24.24 -2.46 10.07
CA THR A 62 -24.93 -3.57 10.74
C THR A 62 -23.97 -4.70 11.05
N HIS A 63 -23.15 -5.10 10.10
CA HIS A 63 -22.15 -6.14 10.30
C HIS A 63 -21.12 -5.76 11.38
N TYR A 64 -20.69 -4.49 11.43
CA TYR A 64 -19.80 -4.02 12.48
C TYR A 64 -20.46 -4.07 13.87
N ILE A 65 -21.74 -3.67 13.97
CA ILE A 65 -22.50 -3.77 15.23
C ILE A 65 -22.60 -5.22 15.69
N ASP A 66 -22.85 -6.15 14.77
CA ASP A 66 -22.93 -7.59 15.07
C ASP A 66 -21.58 -8.13 15.60
N LEU A 67 -20.47 -7.79 14.94
CA LEU A 67 -19.13 -8.18 15.38
C LEU A 67 -18.81 -7.59 16.77
N TRP A 68 -19.08 -6.30 16.98
CA TRP A 68 -18.90 -5.65 18.27
C TRP A 68 -19.76 -6.29 19.36
N ALA A 69 -21.00 -6.66 19.02
CA ALA A 69 -21.91 -7.33 19.94
C ALA A 69 -21.40 -8.73 20.32
N ILE A 70 -20.94 -9.51 19.33
CA ILE A 70 -20.37 -10.84 19.53
C ILE A 70 -19.16 -10.76 20.48
N ASP A 71 -18.21 -9.85 20.23
CA ASP A 71 -17.01 -9.68 21.06
C ASP A 71 -17.38 -9.36 22.52
N ASN A 72 -18.30 -8.41 22.76
CA ASN A 72 -18.69 -8.04 24.10
C ASN A 72 -19.47 -9.15 24.82
N LEU A 73 -20.30 -9.91 24.08
CA LEU A 73 -21.04 -11.05 24.65
C LEU A 73 -20.10 -12.22 24.98
N LEU A 74 -19.11 -12.50 24.12
CA LEU A 74 -18.09 -13.51 24.37
C LEU A 74 -17.22 -13.12 25.57
N LEU A 75 -16.82 -11.85 25.70
CA LEU A 75 -16.08 -11.37 26.86
C LEU A 75 -16.89 -11.59 28.14
N LYS A 76 -18.17 -11.21 28.17
CA LYS A 76 -19.03 -11.46 29.33
C LYS A 76 -19.15 -12.95 29.66
N LYS A 77 -19.23 -13.80 28.66
CA LYS A 77 -19.27 -15.24 28.83
C LYS A 77 -17.97 -15.75 29.42
N ALA A 78 -16.83 -15.32 28.87
CA ALA A 78 -15.51 -15.63 29.40
C ALA A 78 -15.35 -15.18 30.88
N GLU A 79 -15.79 -13.94 31.19
CA GLU A 79 -15.76 -13.44 32.56
C GLU A 79 -16.63 -14.25 33.54
N SER A 80 -17.70 -14.90 33.07
CA SER A 80 -18.57 -15.73 33.91
C SER A 80 -18.11 -17.19 34.01
N GLU A 81 -17.51 -17.75 32.98
CA GLU A 81 -17.23 -19.19 32.87
C GLU A 81 -15.80 -19.57 33.20
N LEU A 82 -14.82 -18.67 32.93
CA LEU A 82 -13.42 -18.94 33.25
C LEU A 82 -13.15 -18.87 34.76
N SER A 83 -12.26 -19.71 35.22
CA SER A 83 -11.74 -19.69 36.60
C SER A 83 -10.88 -18.43 36.85
N LYS A 84 -10.50 -18.19 38.12
CA LYS A 84 -9.62 -17.06 38.45
C LYS A 84 -8.26 -17.16 37.79
N ASP A 85 -7.69 -18.35 37.74
CA ASP A 85 -6.36 -18.58 37.17
C ASP A 85 -6.38 -18.40 35.64
N GLU A 86 -7.48 -18.81 34.96
CA GLU A 86 -7.65 -18.60 33.51
C GLU A 86 -7.93 -17.14 33.13
N LYS A 87 -8.39 -16.32 34.10
CA LYS A 87 -8.60 -14.88 33.92
C LYS A 87 -7.38 -14.04 34.32
N ASP A 88 -6.40 -14.64 34.98
CA ASP A 88 -5.17 -13.96 35.35
C ASP A 88 -4.25 -13.81 34.15
N VAL A 89 -4.34 -12.68 33.49
CA VAL A 89 -3.55 -12.30 32.32
C VAL A 89 -2.56 -11.16 32.62
N GLU A 90 -2.28 -10.91 33.90
CA GLU A 90 -1.41 -9.80 34.32
C GLU A 90 0.01 -9.94 33.75
N GLN A 91 0.54 -11.18 33.71
CA GLN A 91 1.89 -11.42 33.16
C GLN A 91 1.92 -11.15 31.66
N GLU A 92 0.93 -11.63 30.91
CA GLU A 92 0.80 -11.42 29.46
C GLU A 92 0.67 -9.94 29.13
N LEU A 93 -0.12 -9.20 29.90
CA LEU A 93 -0.26 -7.74 29.77
C LEU A 93 1.04 -7.02 30.07
N ALA A 94 1.78 -7.43 31.13
CA ALA A 94 3.08 -6.86 31.47
C ALA A 94 4.10 -7.10 30.36
N ASP A 95 4.17 -8.32 29.81
CA ASP A 95 5.07 -8.68 28.73
C ASP A 95 4.70 -7.96 27.42
N TYR A 96 3.43 -7.85 27.11
CA TYR A 96 2.95 -7.08 25.96
C TYR A 96 3.32 -5.59 26.09
N ARG A 97 3.07 -4.98 27.25
CA ARG A 97 3.44 -3.59 27.54
C ARG A 97 4.95 -3.37 27.38
N LYS A 98 5.77 -4.28 27.93
CA LYS A 98 7.25 -4.24 27.80
C LYS A 98 7.65 -4.28 26.32
N SER A 99 7.13 -5.23 25.56
CA SER A 99 7.43 -5.39 24.14
C SER A 99 7.06 -4.14 23.34
N LEU A 100 5.88 -3.57 23.60
CA LEU A 100 5.40 -2.36 22.95
C LEU A 100 6.28 -1.13 23.26
N LEU A 101 6.70 -0.96 24.51
CA LEU A 101 7.57 0.14 24.92
C LEU A 101 8.97 0.01 24.31
N VAL A 102 9.55 -1.21 24.30
CA VAL A 102 10.84 -1.48 23.67
C VAL A 102 10.76 -1.20 22.18
N PHE A 103 9.73 -1.70 21.50
CA PHE A 103 9.51 -1.45 20.06
C PHE A 103 9.39 0.05 19.76
N ARG A 104 8.61 0.79 20.54
CA ARG A 104 8.44 2.25 20.35
C ARG A 104 9.75 3.00 20.56
N TYR A 105 10.54 2.60 21.55
CA TYR A 105 11.83 3.21 21.81
C TYR A 105 12.82 2.93 20.67
N GLN A 106 12.94 1.67 20.22
CA GLN A 106 13.77 1.28 19.10
C GLN A 106 13.38 2.02 17.80
N LYS A 107 12.07 2.11 17.52
CA LYS A 107 11.54 2.85 16.38
C LYS A 107 11.97 4.32 16.43
N LYS A 108 11.74 4.99 17.55
CA LYS A 108 12.13 6.39 17.75
C LYS A 108 13.66 6.58 17.60
N TYR A 109 14.46 5.69 18.19
CA TYR A 109 15.91 5.73 18.11
C TYR A 109 16.41 5.66 16.67
N VAL A 110 15.81 4.77 15.87
CA VAL A 110 16.13 4.62 14.44
C VAL A 110 15.68 5.85 13.66
N GLU A 111 14.45 6.33 13.85
CA GLU A 111 13.90 7.50 13.14
C GLU A 111 14.72 8.76 13.34
N GLU A 112 15.30 8.94 14.54
CA GLU A 112 16.14 10.10 14.86
C GLU A 112 17.56 10.03 14.31
N ARG A 113 18.07 8.82 13.97
CA ARG A 113 19.51 8.59 13.67
C ARG A 113 19.78 8.00 12.30
N ILE A 114 18.76 7.45 11.65
CA ILE A 114 18.98 6.81 10.35
C ILE A 114 19.34 7.85 9.29
N ASP A 115 20.47 7.64 8.61
CA ASP A 115 20.76 8.36 7.38
C ASP A 115 19.97 7.75 6.23
N THR A 116 19.03 8.50 5.72
CA THR A 116 18.17 8.08 4.58
C THR A 116 18.75 8.49 3.23
N LEU A 117 19.80 9.31 3.21
CA LEU A 117 20.48 9.70 1.97
C LEU A 117 21.33 8.54 1.46
N ILE A 118 20.98 8.00 0.30
CA ILE A 118 21.74 6.95 -0.37
C ILE A 118 22.22 7.51 -1.70
N ARG A 119 23.55 7.50 -1.90
CA ARG A 119 24.19 7.98 -3.12
C ARG A 119 24.20 6.90 -4.19
N ASP A 120 24.17 7.29 -5.45
CA ASP A 120 24.20 6.36 -6.60
C ASP A 120 25.50 5.51 -6.61
N THR A 121 26.61 6.07 -6.12
CA THR A 121 27.86 5.32 -5.92
C THR A 121 27.73 4.17 -4.92
N GLU A 122 26.95 4.36 -3.87
CA GLU A 122 26.68 3.33 -2.86
C GLU A 122 25.83 2.20 -3.41
N ILE A 123 24.81 2.56 -4.24
CA ILE A 123 23.98 1.60 -4.93
C ILE A 123 24.77 0.78 -5.93
N SER A 124 25.58 1.44 -6.76
CA SER A 124 26.40 0.77 -7.78
C SER A 124 27.48 -0.13 -7.15
N THR A 125 28.09 0.30 -6.05
CA THR A 125 29.04 -0.53 -5.29
C THR A 125 28.34 -1.76 -4.72
N TYR A 126 27.20 -1.57 -4.05
CA TYR A 126 26.41 -2.69 -3.51
C TYR A 126 26.01 -3.69 -4.57
N TYR A 127 25.55 -3.21 -5.73
CA TYR A 127 25.19 -4.06 -6.86
C TYR A 127 26.39 -4.85 -7.38
N SER A 128 27.54 -4.20 -7.59
CA SER A 128 28.73 -4.87 -8.12
C SER A 128 29.27 -5.98 -7.19
N GLU A 129 29.21 -5.75 -5.89
CA GLU A 129 29.65 -6.71 -4.86
C GLU A 129 28.68 -7.88 -4.67
N ASN A 130 27.42 -7.71 -5.02
CA ASN A 130 26.35 -8.67 -4.74
C ASN A 130 25.57 -9.10 -6.00
N ARG A 131 26.17 -8.96 -7.18
CA ARG A 131 25.51 -9.16 -8.47
C ARG A 131 24.82 -10.52 -8.61
N ASP A 132 25.44 -11.56 -8.07
CA ASP A 132 24.95 -12.94 -8.13
C ASP A 132 23.71 -13.18 -7.25
N LEU A 133 23.38 -12.24 -6.35
CA LEU A 133 22.16 -12.30 -5.54
C LEU A 133 20.94 -11.76 -6.30
N PHE A 134 21.14 -11.11 -7.43
CA PHE A 134 20.09 -10.44 -8.20
C PHE A 134 19.79 -11.13 -9.52
N LEU A 135 19.72 -12.47 -9.49
CA LEU A 135 19.37 -13.22 -10.70
C LEU A 135 17.86 -13.12 -10.97
N LEU A 136 17.51 -12.93 -12.21
CA LEU A 136 16.13 -12.85 -12.68
C LEU A 136 15.42 -14.21 -12.58
N ASP A 137 14.23 -14.25 -11.99
CA ASP A 137 13.36 -15.43 -12.01
C ASP A 137 12.66 -15.61 -13.36
N ALA A 138 12.36 -14.51 -14.05
CA ALA A 138 11.74 -14.46 -15.35
C ALA A 138 12.48 -13.46 -16.26
N PRO A 139 12.37 -13.58 -17.59
CA PRO A 139 13.03 -12.67 -18.50
C PRO A 139 12.50 -11.23 -18.34
N LEU A 140 13.39 -10.26 -18.56
CA LEU A 140 13.06 -8.85 -18.73
C LEU A 140 13.28 -8.43 -20.19
N PHE A 141 12.50 -7.46 -20.61
CA PHE A 141 12.63 -6.94 -21.95
C PHE A 141 12.27 -5.46 -22.02
N LYS A 142 12.83 -4.79 -23.02
CA LYS A 142 12.40 -3.46 -23.44
C LYS A 142 11.62 -3.64 -24.73
N VAL A 143 10.49 -2.95 -24.85
CA VAL A 143 9.61 -3.08 -26.02
C VAL A 143 9.11 -1.73 -26.48
N ARG A 144 8.67 -1.70 -27.71
CA ARG A 144 7.80 -0.66 -28.27
C ARG A 144 6.45 -1.28 -28.55
N SER A 145 5.38 -0.75 -27.95
CA SER A 145 4.01 -1.25 -28.04
C SER A 145 3.10 -0.22 -28.71
N ILE A 146 2.33 -0.65 -29.67
CA ILE A 146 1.43 0.17 -30.47
C ILE A 146 0.05 -0.49 -30.50
N LYS A 147 -0.98 0.27 -30.08
CA LYS A 147 -2.38 -0.11 -30.24
C LYS A 147 -3.03 0.82 -31.26
N MET A 148 -3.56 0.28 -32.33
CA MET A 148 -4.12 1.05 -33.43
C MET A 148 -5.44 0.45 -33.90
N ARG A 149 -6.39 1.29 -34.35
CA ARG A 149 -7.67 0.81 -34.91
C ARG A 149 -7.45 -0.01 -36.15
N LEU A 150 -8.16 -1.13 -36.32
CA LEU A 150 -8.03 -2.01 -37.48
C LEU A 150 -8.34 -1.30 -38.83
N HIS A 151 -9.23 -0.30 -38.78
CA HIS A 151 -9.63 0.47 -39.95
C HIS A 151 -8.77 1.73 -40.19
N SER A 152 -7.68 1.90 -39.42
CA SER A 152 -6.76 3.03 -39.65
C SER A 152 -6.06 2.90 -40.99
N PRO A 153 -6.08 3.94 -41.87
CA PRO A 153 -5.39 3.91 -43.15
C PRO A 153 -3.86 3.82 -43.01
N TYR A 154 -3.33 4.14 -41.81
CA TYR A 154 -1.90 4.10 -41.50
C TYR A 154 -1.42 2.75 -40.98
N LEU A 155 -2.34 1.84 -40.58
CA LEU A 155 -1.96 0.53 -40.03
C LEU A 155 -1.03 -0.29 -40.94
N PRO A 156 -1.23 -0.38 -42.28
CA PRO A 156 -0.31 -1.11 -43.14
C PRO A 156 1.10 -0.51 -43.12
N MET A 157 1.22 0.81 -43.09
CA MET A 157 2.52 1.50 -43.05
C MET A 157 3.22 1.27 -41.70
N VAL A 158 2.51 1.43 -40.59
CA VAL A 158 3.03 1.15 -39.25
C VAL A 158 3.47 -0.31 -39.13
N ARG A 159 2.68 -1.27 -39.67
CA ARG A 159 3.01 -2.70 -39.66
C ARG A 159 4.28 -3.05 -40.43
N ASN A 160 4.63 -2.26 -41.43
CA ASN A 160 5.87 -2.46 -42.18
C ASN A 160 7.12 -1.99 -41.43
N ILE A 161 6.99 -0.94 -40.60
CA ILE A 161 8.15 -0.29 -39.97
C ILE A 161 8.25 -0.47 -38.46
N TYR A 162 7.23 -0.99 -37.77
CA TYR A 162 7.23 -1.08 -36.28
C TYR A 162 8.38 -1.94 -35.72
N ARG A 163 8.96 -2.83 -36.52
CA ARG A 163 10.09 -3.70 -36.17
C ARG A 163 11.44 -3.11 -36.59
N SER A 164 11.44 -1.99 -37.30
CA SER A 164 12.67 -1.38 -37.79
C SER A 164 13.52 -0.84 -36.62
N LYS A 165 14.83 -0.84 -36.86
CA LYS A 165 15.84 -0.26 -35.98
C LYS A 165 16.52 0.97 -36.58
N THR A 166 16.14 1.37 -37.78
CA THR A 166 16.72 2.57 -38.42
C THR A 166 16.13 3.85 -37.84
N ILE A 167 16.92 4.90 -37.76
CA ILE A 167 16.50 6.18 -37.20
C ILE A 167 15.37 6.80 -38.02
N GLU A 168 15.46 6.66 -39.34
CA GLU A 168 14.46 7.17 -40.28
C GLU A 168 13.10 6.55 -40.06
N ASP A 169 13.03 5.20 -39.99
CA ASP A 169 11.79 4.47 -39.76
C ASP A 169 11.24 4.73 -38.37
N LEU A 170 12.09 4.82 -37.32
CA LEU A 170 11.67 5.13 -35.97
C LEU A 170 11.09 6.54 -35.84
N THR A 171 11.69 7.51 -36.56
CA THR A 171 11.17 8.88 -36.61
C THR A 171 9.82 8.92 -37.35
N GLN A 172 9.69 8.19 -38.44
CA GLN A 172 8.43 8.07 -39.18
C GLN A 172 7.37 7.35 -38.32
N LEU A 173 7.73 6.26 -37.65
CA LEU A 173 6.86 5.52 -36.75
C LEU A 173 6.30 6.40 -35.66
N GLY A 174 7.16 7.19 -34.98
CA GLY A 174 6.75 8.14 -33.95
C GLY A 174 5.68 9.11 -34.46
N ARG A 175 5.93 9.77 -35.61
CA ARG A 175 4.97 10.71 -36.22
C ARG A 175 3.63 10.04 -36.59
N LEU A 176 3.67 8.84 -37.15
CA LEU A 176 2.46 8.10 -37.52
C LEU A 176 1.67 7.69 -36.27
N CYS A 177 2.34 7.22 -35.21
CA CYS A 177 1.71 6.78 -33.97
C CYS A 177 1.14 7.96 -33.19
N GLU A 178 1.83 9.09 -33.06
CA GLU A 178 1.32 10.32 -32.43
C GLU A 178 0.01 10.81 -33.03
N SER A 179 -0.14 10.66 -34.34
CA SER A 179 -1.34 11.14 -35.04
C SER A 179 -2.47 10.13 -35.19
N SER A 180 -2.20 8.83 -35.07
CA SER A 180 -3.17 7.80 -35.46
C SER A 180 -3.23 6.56 -34.60
N ALA A 181 -2.32 6.37 -33.62
CA ALA A 181 -2.41 5.30 -32.66
C ALA A 181 -3.36 5.67 -31.51
N GLU A 182 -4.06 4.69 -30.98
CA GLU A 182 -4.84 4.83 -29.74
C GLU A 182 -3.89 4.91 -28.53
N ILE A 183 -2.86 4.06 -28.56
CA ILE A 183 -1.78 4.03 -27.56
C ILE A 183 -0.48 3.78 -28.29
N TYR A 184 0.53 4.56 -27.99
CA TYR A 184 1.90 4.34 -28.38
C TYR A 184 2.79 4.45 -27.15
N THR A 185 3.36 3.33 -26.73
CA THR A 185 4.24 3.28 -25.56
C THR A 185 5.61 2.75 -26.00
N ASP A 186 6.62 3.60 -25.82
CA ASP A 186 8.02 3.21 -26.03
C ASP A 186 8.66 2.89 -24.68
N TYR A 187 8.73 1.62 -24.35
CA TYR A 187 9.40 1.10 -23.15
C TYR A 187 10.92 0.91 -23.38
N ALA A 188 11.51 1.51 -24.42
CA ALA A 188 12.96 1.41 -24.62
C ALA A 188 13.79 2.01 -23.46
N GLY A 189 13.18 2.93 -22.70
CA GLY A 189 13.80 3.54 -21.51
C GLY A 189 13.70 2.71 -20.23
N ARG A 190 12.89 1.64 -20.16
CA ARG A 190 12.74 0.82 -18.96
C ARG A 190 12.54 -0.66 -19.24
N TRP A 191 13.02 -1.49 -18.32
CA TRP A 191 12.78 -2.93 -18.34
C TRP A 191 11.37 -3.23 -17.81
N ILE A 192 10.65 -4.11 -18.52
CA ILE A 192 9.32 -4.59 -18.13
C ILE A 192 9.27 -6.10 -18.10
N THR A 193 8.24 -6.61 -17.43
CA THR A 193 7.94 -8.04 -17.30
C THR A 193 6.81 -8.47 -18.24
N ALA A 194 6.66 -9.78 -18.46
CA ALA A 194 5.55 -10.29 -19.26
C ALA A 194 4.16 -10.01 -18.66
N PRO A 195 3.93 -10.08 -17.32
CA PRO A 195 2.67 -9.65 -16.73
C PRO A 195 2.34 -8.17 -16.99
N GLU A 196 3.34 -7.28 -16.97
CA GLU A 196 3.13 -5.85 -17.29
C GLU A 196 2.69 -5.67 -18.74
N LEU A 197 3.40 -6.30 -19.69
CA LEU A 197 3.04 -6.19 -21.10
C LEU A 197 1.68 -6.83 -21.42
N ALA A 198 1.33 -7.93 -20.74
CA ALA A 198 0.06 -8.61 -20.94
C ALA A 198 -1.16 -7.76 -20.54
N GLN A 199 -1.00 -6.76 -19.67
CA GLN A 199 -2.09 -5.82 -19.31
C GLN A 199 -2.51 -4.95 -20.50
N ASP A 200 -1.60 -4.69 -21.42
CA ASP A 200 -1.84 -3.83 -22.59
C ASP A 200 -2.29 -4.64 -23.84
N LEU A 201 -2.30 -5.95 -23.74
CA LEU A 201 -2.54 -6.86 -24.87
C LEU A 201 -3.76 -7.76 -24.66
N PRO A 202 -4.44 -8.22 -25.71
CA PRO A 202 -5.47 -9.26 -25.63
C PRO A 202 -4.85 -10.66 -25.54
N LEU A 203 -3.76 -10.81 -24.77
CA LEU A 203 -2.99 -12.05 -24.60
C LEU A 203 -2.71 -12.31 -23.12
N GLY A 204 -2.69 -13.58 -22.74
CA GLY A 204 -2.23 -13.97 -21.41
C GLY A 204 -0.70 -13.89 -21.28
N THR A 205 -0.22 -13.85 -20.02
CA THR A 205 1.21 -13.77 -19.69
C THR A 205 2.06 -14.86 -20.37
N GLU A 206 1.57 -16.10 -20.44
CA GLU A 206 2.28 -17.22 -21.07
C GLU A 206 2.49 -16.99 -22.55
N ALA A 207 1.45 -16.54 -23.28
CA ALA A 207 1.56 -16.23 -24.71
C ALA A 207 2.54 -15.07 -24.97
N VAL A 208 2.58 -14.09 -24.08
CA VAL A 208 3.57 -13.00 -24.14
C VAL A 208 4.97 -13.56 -23.94
N LEU A 209 5.21 -14.42 -22.92
CA LEU A 209 6.51 -15.05 -22.67
C LEU A 209 7.03 -15.88 -23.85
N GLU A 210 6.14 -16.58 -24.55
CA GLU A 210 6.51 -17.35 -25.74
C GLU A 210 6.89 -16.46 -26.93
N ALA A 211 6.21 -15.32 -27.09
CA ALA A 211 6.44 -14.38 -28.18
C ALA A 211 7.66 -13.47 -27.95
N VAL A 212 7.96 -13.13 -26.69
CA VAL A 212 9.05 -12.23 -26.32
C VAL A 212 10.37 -12.98 -26.29
N LYS A 213 11.17 -12.80 -27.32
CA LYS A 213 12.52 -13.37 -27.53
C LYS A 213 13.43 -12.25 -28.04
N PRO A 214 14.76 -12.45 -28.06
CA PRO A 214 15.64 -11.52 -28.74
C PRO A 214 15.13 -11.28 -30.20
N ASP A 215 14.98 -10.02 -30.58
CA ASP A 215 14.40 -9.59 -31.87
C ASP A 215 12.95 -10.09 -32.12
N GLY A 216 12.24 -10.50 -31.04
CA GLY A 216 10.87 -10.97 -31.11
C GLY A 216 9.86 -9.85 -31.36
N TYR A 217 8.67 -10.24 -31.75
CA TYR A 217 7.55 -9.31 -31.95
C TYR A 217 6.21 -9.98 -31.68
N ILE A 218 5.21 -9.15 -31.42
CA ILE A 218 3.81 -9.56 -31.34
C ILE A 218 3.04 -8.74 -32.38
N ASP A 219 2.27 -9.43 -33.23
CA ASP A 219 1.27 -8.85 -34.12
C ASP A 219 -0.04 -9.60 -33.90
N THR A 220 -0.90 -9.03 -33.08
CA THR A 220 -2.20 -9.62 -32.71
C THR A 220 -3.31 -8.59 -32.82
N ARG A 221 -4.56 -9.04 -32.70
CA ARG A 221 -5.73 -8.17 -32.81
C ARG A 221 -6.91 -8.68 -31.99
N ASP A 222 -7.77 -7.77 -31.63
CA ASP A 222 -9.11 -8.05 -31.20
C ASP A 222 -10.16 -7.64 -32.26
N SER A 223 -11.40 -7.40 -31.88
CA SER A 223 -12.48 -6.97 -32.77
C SER A 223 -12.32 -5.53 -33.30
N LEU A 224 -11.54 -4.68 -32.62
CA LEU A 224 -11.46 -3.23 -32.87
C LEU A 224 -10.03 -2.76 -33.15
N TYR A 225 -9.03 -3.40 -32.55
CA TYR A 225 -7.65 -2.93 -32.54
C TYR A 225 -6.65 -3.99 -33.00
N ALA A 226 -5.59 -3.53 -33.65
CA ALA A 226 -4.35 -4.24 -33.86
C ALA A 226 -3.36 -3.84 -32.74
N TYR A 227 -2.59 -4.82 -32.27
CA TYR A 227 -1.56 -4.66 -31.25
C TYR A 227 -0.25 -5.12 -31.82
N LEU A 228 0.69 -4.20 -31.95
CA LEU A 228 2.00 -4.43 -32.55
C LEU A 228 3.07 -4.17 -31.47
N VAL A 229 3.84 -5.18 -31.13
CA VAL A 229 4.93 -5.06 -30.17
C VAL A 229 6.23 -5.48 -30.80
N SER A 230 7.27 -4.71 -30.63
CA SER A 230 8.63 -5.02 -31.06
C SER A 230 9.56 -5.05 -29.86
N VAL A 231 10.28 -6.15 -29.66
CA VAL A 231 11.29 -6.29 -28.62
C VAL A 231 12.54 -5.53 -29.03
N THR A 232 12.95 -4.57 -28.24
CA THR A 232 14.13 -3.74 -28.50
C THR A 232 15.36 -4.23 -27.75
N ASP A 233 15.15 -4.83 -26.55
CA ASP A 233 16.20 -5.41 -25.73
C ASP A 233 15.65 -6.58 -24.90
N PHE A 234 16.51 -7.53 -24.49
CA PHE A 234 16.08 -8.76 -23.82
C PHE A 234 17.14 -9.30 -22.88
N ILE A 235 16.74 -9.63 -21.64
CA ILE A 235 17.58 -10.33 -20.67
C ILE A 235 16.85 -11.62 -20.26
N PRO A 236 17.45 -12.80 -20.47
CA PRO A 236 16.81 -14.06 -20.10
C PRO A 236 16.76 -14.26 -18.59
N ALA A 237 15.89 -15.17 -18.14
CA ALA A 237 15.88 -15.64 -16.76
C ALA A 237 17.25 -16.22 -16.36
N ARG A 238 17.55 -16.17 -15.07
CA ARG A 238 18.83 -16.61 -14.48
C ARG A 238 20.05 -15.74 -14.83
N TYR A 239 19.85 -14.62 -15.51
CA TYR A 239 20.87 -13.58 -15.66
C TYR A 239 20.72 -12.50 -14.59
N PRO A 240 21.81 -11.79 -14.23
CA PRO A 240 21.73 -10.68 -13.31
C PRO A 240 20.78 -9.59 -13.81
N ALA A 241 19.87 -9.16 -12.94
CA ALA A 241 18.97 -8.05 -13.25
C ALA A 241 19.77 -6.77 -13.48
N PRO A 242 19.42 -5.94 -14.47
CA PRO A 242 20.07 -4.66 -14.66
C PRO A 242 19.85 -3.73 -13.46
N LEU A 243 20.86 -2.94 -13.12
CA LEU A 243 20.81 -2.04 -11.99
C LEU A 243 19.58 -1.12 -12.00
N GLU A 244 19.25 -0.57 -13.17
CA GLU A 244 18.08 0.29 -13.38
C GLU A 244 16.77 -0.36 -12.91
N HIS A 245 16.63 -1.68 -13.07
CA HIS A 245 15.43 -2.41 -12.70
C HIS A 245 15.33 -2.66 -11.19
N ILE A 246 16.47 -2.83 -10.51
CA ILE A 246 16.53 -3.22 -9.09
C ILE A 246 17.03 -2.12 -8.18
N GLU A 247 17.32 -0.92 -8.69
CA GLU A 247 17.81 0.20 -7.90
C GLU A 247 16.97 0.49 -6.67
N GLY A 248 15.64 0.49 -6.83
CA GLY A 248 14.70 0.67 -5.72
C GLY A 248 14.84 -0.42 -4.64
N ASN A 249 15.04 -1.66 -5.04
CA ASN A 249 15.23 -2.77 -4.12
C ASN A 249 16.57 -2.63 -3.37
N ILE A 250 17.64 -2.25 -4.06
CA ILE A 250 18.95 -2.04 -3.44
C ILE A 250 18.89 -0.90 -2.41
N ARG A 251 18.20 0.20 -2.71
CA ARG A 251 17.95 1.28 -1.76
C ARG A 251 17.27 0.77 -0.47
N GLN A 252 16.24 -0.06 -0.60
CA GLN A 252 15.56 -0.66 0.55
C GLN A 252 16.47 -1.60 1.35
N ILE A 253 17.31 -2.37 0.68
CA ILE A 253 18.28 -3.26 1.35
C ILE A 253 19.31 -2.44 2.14
N ILE A 254 19.86 -1.38 1.56
CA ILE A 254 20.82 -0.50 2.24
C ILE A 254 20.17 0.15 3.46
N LEU A 255 18.95 0.69 3.34
CA LEU A 255 18.22 1.26 4.48
C LEU A 255 17.95 0.22 5.57
N SER A 256 17.57 -0.99 5.19
CA SER A 256 17.34 -2.09 6.14
C SER A 256 18.62 -2.48 6.87
N LYS A 257 19.76 -2.54 6.18
CA LYS A 257 21.07 -2.78 6.81
C LYS A 257 21.48 -1.68 7.78
N ARG A 258 21.28 -0.41 7.40
CA ARG A 258 21.54 0.74 8.28
C ARG A 258 20.67 0.68 9.55
N LYS A 259 19.38 0.36 9.38
CA LYS A 259 18.46 0.18 10.50
C LYS A 259 18.89 -0.94 11.43
N GLN A 260 19.25 -2.10 10.88
CA GLN A 260 19.71 -3.24 11.68
C GLN A 260 21.01 -2.91 12.43
N GLN A 261 21.94 -2.19 11.79
CA GLN A 261 23.17 -1.77 12.45
C GLN A 261 22.89 -0.82 13.61
N LEU A 262 22.02 0.19 13.43
CA LEU A 262 21.62 1.10 14.50
C LEU A 262 21.00 0.37 15.70
N LEU A 263 20.14 -0.63 15.44
CA LEU A 263 19.53 -1.42 16.50
C LEU A 263 20.57 -2.27 17.25
N LYS A 264 21.50 -2.88 16.53
CA LYS A 264 22.60 -3.64 17.13
C LYS A 264 23.51 -2.75 17.98
N ASP A 265 23.81 -1.55 17.50
CA ASP A 265 24.61 -0.58 18.22
C ASP A 265 23.91 -0.11 19.50
N LEU A 266 22.60 0.16 19.42
CA LEU A 266 21.76 0.47 20.57
C LEU A 266 21.77 -0.66 21.61
N GLU A 267 21.60 -1.91 21.20
CA GLU A 267 21.63 -3.07 22.11
C GLU A 267 22.98 -3.19 22.83
N ASN A 268 24.08 -3.03 22.09
CA ASN A 268 25.42 -3.05 22.65
C ASN A 268 25.67 -1.88 23.64
N GLU A 269 25.19 -0.68 23.29
CA GLU A 269 25.30 0.50 24.13
C GLU A 269 24.55 0.32 25.46
N VAL A 270 23.29 -0.10 25.39
CA VAL A 270 22.43 -0.33 26.57
C VAL A 270 23.01 -1.42 27.45
N LEU A 271 23.49 -2.53 26.87
CA LEU A 271 24.12 -3.60 27.61
C LEU A 271 25.40 -3.13 28.33
N LYS A 272 26.30 -2.41 27.63
CA LYS A 272 27.54 -1.83 28.18
C LYS A 272 27.23 -0.84 29.31
N GLU A 273 26.20 0.01 29.12
CA GLU A 273 25.77 0.94 30.16
C GLU A 273 25.25 0.20 31.40
N GLY A 274 24.44 -0.86 31.21
CA GLY A 274 23.92 -1.70 32.28
C GLY A 274 25.02 -2.35 33.13
N TRP A 275 26.10 -2.82 32.50
CA TRP A 275 27.28 -3.35 33.20
C TRP A 275 28.06 -2.25 33.91
N ASN A 276 28.35 -1.15 33.25
CA ASN A 276 29.12 -0.05 33.83
C ASN A 276 28.46 0.57 35.08
N LYS A 277 27.11 0.69 35.01
CA LYS A 277 26.31 1.23 36.13
C LYS A 277 25.99 0.18 37.19
N GLN A 278 26.48 -1.05 37.07
CA GLN A 278 26.20 -2.17 37.98
C GLN A 278 24.68 -2.47 38.16
N ILE A 279 23.90 -2.17 37.12
CA ILE A 279 22.46 -2.50 37.08
C ILE A 279 22.28 -4.01 36.87
N ILE A 280 23.17 -4.63 36.05
CA ILE A 280 23.17 -6.06 35.79
C ILE A 280 23.91 -6.78 36.92
N LYS A 281 23.24 -7.74 37.55
CA LYS A 281 23.81 -8.62 38.55
C LYS A 281 23.53 -10.07 38.16
N ILE A 282 24.57 -10.90 38.21
CA ILE A 282 24.46 -12.35 38.03
C ILE A 282 24.63 -12.99 39.41
N TYR A 283 23.73 -13.91 39.74
CA TYR A 283 23.73 -14.63 41.02
C TYR A 283 24.11 -16.09 40.79
#